data_2dfc225b70a0fc4c3825b071ddf38d33
#
_entry.id   2dfc225b70a0fc4c3825b071ddf38d33
#
_cell.length_a   1.000
_cell.length_b   1.000
_cell.length_c   1.000
_cell.angle_alpha   90.00
_cell.angle_beta   90.00
_cell.angle_gamma   90.00
#
_symmetry.space_group_name_H-M   'P 1'
#
loop_
_entity.id
_entity.type
_entity.pdbx_description
1 polymer ?
#
loop_
_entity_poly.entity_id
_entity_poly.type
_entity_poly.pdbx_seq_one_letter_code
_entity_poly.pdbx_strand_id
1 'polypeptide(L)'
;VAFYVLAHSIITRASQPIKIIPINKDMLPEYTRGKDDGSTAFTYTRFLTPFLSGYVGQSLFLDADMLCLCDITEVLEYTSTSTDDVFVVKHNYTPKEGKKFLGNIQHVYPKKNWSSMMVFNNFAQACRRLTPEVVNTASGKYLHQFEWSSDERIGELPPEWNHLVGEYAPNPDAKIVHYTLGTPCFAGYEDQEFATEWFAERERMLAHD
;
A
#
# COMPACT_ATOMS: atom_id res chain seq x y z
N VAL A 1 6.18 5.71 -13.88
CA VAL A 1 7.55 5.32 -13.45
C VAL A 1 7.49 4.65 -12.08
N ALA A 2 6.93 5.29 -11.02
CA ALA A 2 6.96 4.78 -9.65
C ALA A 2 6.47 3.32 -9.54
N PHE A 3 5.29 2.99 -10.09
CA PHE A 3 4.79 1.60 -10.11
C PHE A 3 5.79 0.60 -10.71
N TYR A 4 6.45 0.95 -11.79
CA TYR A 4 7.40 0.03 -12.44
C TYR A 4 8.66 -0.17 -11.60
N VAL A 5 9.17 0.87 -10.94
CA VAL A 5 10.28 0.77 -10.00
C VAL A 5 9.92 -0.12 -8.81
N LEU A 6 8.73 0.06 -8.23
CA LEU A 6 8.22 -0.82 -7.18
C LEU A 6 8.12 -2.28 -7.68
N ALA A 7 7.47 -2.51 -8.81
CA ALA A 7 7.30 -3.86 -9.35
C ALA A 7 8.64 -4.54 -9.62
N HIS A 8 9.61 -3.83 -10.22
CA HIS A 8 10.96 -4.34 -10.45
C HIS A 8 11.67 -4.66 -9.13
N SER A 9 11.60 -3.76 -8.14
CA SER A 9 12.22 -3.98 -6.82
C SER A 9 11.68 -5.22 -6.10
N ILE A 10 10.39 -5.52 -6.27
CA ILE A 10 9.76 -6.72 -5.71
C ILE A 10 10.21 -7.97 -6.49
N ILE A 11 10.09 -7.96 -7.82
CA ILE A 11 10.39 -9.13 -8.66
C ILE A 11 11.84 -9.59 -8.51
N THR A 12 12.78 -8.65 -8.46
CA THR A 12 14.21 -8.97 -8.37
C THR A 12 14.65 -9.51 -7.02
N ARG A 13 13.84 -9.33 -5.97
CA ARG A 13 14.18 -9.78 -4.62
C ARG A 13 13.33 -10.94 -4.11
N ALA A 14 12.23 -11.25 -4.78
CA ALA A 14 11.33 -12.32 -4.35
C ALA A 14 11.99 -13.70 -4.48
N SER A 15 12.05 -14.47 -3.39
CA SER A 15 12.56 -15.85 -3.36
C SER A 15 11.53 -16.87 -3.85
N GLN A 16 10.27 -16.49 -3.92
CA GLN A 16 9.14 -17.32 -4.36
C GLN A 16 8.44 -16.71 -5.57
N PRO A 17 7.80 -17.51 -6.43
CA PRO A 17 7.00 -16.98 -7.52
C PRO A 17 5.89 -16.07 -7.01
N ILE A 18 5.82 -14.87 -7.54
CA ILE A 18 4.80 -13.86 -7.23
C ILE A 18 4.08 -13.44 -8.49
N LYS A 19 2.84 -12.98 -8.33
CA LYS A 19 2.05 -12.36 -9.39
C LYS A 19 1.75 -10.92 -9.02
N ILE A 20 2.22 -9.98 -9.83
CA ILE A 20 1.91 -8.55 -9.66
C ILE A 20 0.77 -8.18 -10.61
N ILE A 21 -0.27 -7.56 -10.07
CA ILE A 21 -1.44 -7.09 -10.83
C ILE A 21 -1.56 -5.59 -10.58
N PRO A 22 -1.33 -4.74 -11.59
CA PRO A 22 -1.58 -3.33 -11.45
C PRO A 22 -3.08 -3.07 -11.27
N ILE A 23 -3.46 -2.37 -10.20
CA ILE A 23 -4.84 -1.95 -10.01
C ILE A 23 -5.00 -0.59 -10.71
N ASN A 24 -5.45 -0.63 -11.95
CA ASN A 24 -5.81 0.55 -12.71
C ASN A 24 -7.34 0.67 -12.79
N LYS A 25 -7.88 1.82 -12.37
CA LYS A 25 -9.31 2.12 -12.40
C LYS A 25 -9.95 1.83 -13.78
N ASP A 26 -9.25 2.16 -14.86
CA ASP A 26 -9.78 1.98 -16.22
C ASP A 26 -9.87 0.51 -16.64
N MET A 27 -9.24 -0.39 -15.89
CA MET A 27 -9.30 -1.85 -16.07
C MET A 27 -10.32 -2.52 -15.12
N LEU A 28 -11.05 -1.75 -14.34
CA LEU A 28 -12.01 -2.22 -13.33
C LEU A 28 -13.43 -1.75 -13.69
N PRO A 29 -14.13 -2.42 -14.60
CA PRO A 29 -15.48 -2.01 -15.01
C PRO A 29 -16.49 -2.01 -13.85
N GLU A 30 -16.25 -2.82 -12.82
CA GLU A 30 -17.07 -2.86 -11.62
C GLU A 30 -16.85 -1.66 -10.68
N TYR A 31 -15.77 -0.88 -10.87
CA TYR A 31 -15.47 0.28 -10.02
C TYR A 31 -16.04 1.56 -10.64
N THR A 32 -17.05 2.13 -9.98
CA THR A 32 -17.84 3.25 -10.52
C THR A 32 -17.67 4.58 -9.78
N ARG A 33 -16.82 4.63 -8.73
CA ARG A 33 -16.62 5.87 -7.96
C ARG A 33 -15.95 6.98 -8.77
N GLY A 34 -16.45 8.21 -8.56
CA GLY A 34 -15.91 9.41 -9.17
C GLY A 34 -14.73 10.02 -8.41
N LYS A 35 -14.20 11.14 -8.94
CA LYS A 35 -13.11 11.90 -8.30
C LYS A 35 -13.50 12.58 -6.99
N ASP A 36 -14.80 12.85 -6.80
CA ASP A 36 -15.29 13.66 -5.69
C ASP A 36 -15.49 12.84 -4.41
N ASP A 37 -15.33 11.51 -4.48
CA ASP A 37 -15.55 10.59 -3.36
C ASP A 37 -14.32 10.34 -2.47
N GLY A 38 -13.12 10.83 -2.85
CA GLY A 38 -11.88 10.57 -2.12
C GLY A 38 -10.73 11.49 -2.52
N SER A 39 -9.54 11.27 -1.95
CA SER A 39 -8.35 12.05 -2.27
C SER A 39 -7.92 11.91 -3.74
N THR A 40 -8.21 10.77 -4.36
CA THR A 40 -8.00 10.48 -5.78
C THR A 40 -9.12 9.59 -6.31
N ALA A 41 -9.32 9.57 -7.63
CA ALA A 41 -10.34 8.74 -8.28
C ALA A 41 -10.17 7.22 -8.05
N PHE A 42 -9.00 6.78 -7.61
CA PHE A 42 -8.66 5.38 -7.38
C PHE A 42 -8.44 5.04 -5.89
N THR A 43 -8.67 5.98 -4.96
CA THR A 43 -8.36 5.81 -3.53
C THR A 43 -8.95 4.52 -2.94
N TYR A 44 -10.14 4.13 -3.35
CA TYR A 44 -10.83 2.98 -2.79
C TYR A 44 -10.61 1.67 -3.55
N THR A 45 -9.96 1.68 -4.71
CA THR A 45 -9.70 0.46 -5.50
C THR A 45 -8.86 -0.57 -4.73
N ARG A 46 -8.04 -0.12 -3.79
CA ARG A 46 -7.22 -0.97 -2.90
C ARG A 46 -8.06 -1.99 -2.13
N PHE A 47 -9.30 -1.67 -1.79
CA PHE A 47 -10.20 -2.57 -1.07
C PHE A 47 -10.85 -3.63 -1.98
N LEU A 48 -10.64 -3.56 -3.30
CA LEU A 48 -10.99 -4.63 -4.24
C LEU A 48 -9.94 -5.75 -4.29
N THR A 49 -8.82 -5.62 -3.62
CA THR A 49 -7.74 -6.64 -3.64
C THR A 49 -8.24 -8.04 -3.32
N PRO A 50 -9.07 -8.29 -2.27
CA PRO A 50 -9.64 -9.63 -2.03
C PRO A 50 -10.54 -10.11 -3.15
N PHE A 51 -11.38 -9.25 -3.72
CA PHE A 51 -12.25 -9.57 -4.86
C PHE A 51 -11.42 -9.97 -6.10
N LEU A 52 -10.38 -9.19 -6.43
CA LEU A 52 -9.50 -9.43 -7.57
C LEU A 52 -8.66 -10.72 -7.42
N SER A 53 -8.45 -11.19 -6.18
CA SER A 53 -7.82 -12.48 -5.89
C SER A 53 -8.80 -13.67 -5.92
N GLY A 54 -10.08 -13.41 -6.20
CA GLY A 54 -11.15 -14.42 -6.12
C GLY A 54 -11.43 -14.90 -4.69
N TYR A 55 -11.04 -14.13 -3.69
CA TYR A 55 -11.14 -14.47 -2.26
C TYR A 55 -10.41 -15.76 -1.88
N VAL A 56 -9.27 -16.03 -2.51
CA VAL A 56 -8.46 -17.23 -2.27
C VAL A 56 -7.05 -16.84 -1.81
N GLY A 57 -6.51 -17.58 -0.84
CA GLY A 57 -5.15 -17.42 -0.34
C GLY A 57 -4.92 -16.10 0.40
N GLN A 58 -3.74 -15.54 0.23
CA GLN A 58 -3.38 -14.22 0.73
C GLN A 58 -3.07 -13.29 -0.45
N SER A 59 -3.36 -12.01 -0.29
CA SER A 59 -3.00 -10.99 -1.27
C SER A 59 -2.44 -9.77 -0.56
N LEU A 60 -1.43 -9.16 -1.17
CA LEU A 60 -0.78 -7.95 -0.67
C LEU A 60 -1.16 -6.78 -1.57
N PHE A 61 -1.65 -5.70 -0.96
CA PHE A 61 -1.79 -4.39 -1.60
C PHE A 61 -0.65 -3.48 -1.17
N LEU A 62 -0.10 -2.75 -2.11
CA LEU A 62 0.90 -1.69 -1.90
C LEU A 62 0.51 -0.45 -2.71
N ASP A 63 0.68 0.73 -2.12
CA ASP A 63 0.65 1.98 -2.89
C ASP A 63 1.82 2.02 -3.87
N ALA A 64 1.61 2.61 -5.05
CA ALA A 64 2.59 2.59 -6.14
C ALA A 64 3.82 3.51 -5.89
N ASP A 65 3.77 4.33 -4.86
CA ASP A 65 4.84 5.24 -4.43
C ASP A 65 5.74 4.63 -3.35
N MET A 66 5.93 3.31 -3.42
CA MET A 66 6.80 2.54 -2.52
C MET A 66 8.05 2.00 -3.23
N LEU A 67 9.02 1.56 -2.43
CA LEU A 67 10.21 0.82 -2.86
C LEU A 67 10.41 -0.39 -1.94
N CYS A 68 10.61 -1.57 -2.53
CA CYS A 68 10.90 -2.80 -1.80
C CYS A 68 12.41 -3.01 -1.69
N LEU A 69 12.93 -3.19 -0.47
CA LEU A 69 14.35 -3.39 -0.19
C LEU A 69 14.68 -4.80 0.32
N CYS A 70 13.67 -5.65 0.51
CA CYS A 70 13.82 -7.02 1.03
C CYS A 70 13.16 -8.05 0.10
N ASP A 71 13.19 -9.31 0.48
CA ASP A 71 12.30 -10.32 -0.10
C ASP A 71 10.88 -10.10 0.41
N ILE A 72 9.97 -9.73 -0.49
CA ILE A 72 8.57 -9.45 -0.13
C ILE A 72 7.88 -10.66 0.51
N THR A 73 8.34 -11.88 0.22
CA THR A 73 7.73 -13.11 0.75
C THR A 73 8.01 -13.31 2.25
N GLU A 74 8.98 -12.60 2.84
CA GLU A 74 9.23 -12.61 4.28
C GLU A 74 8.01 -12.12 5.09
N VAL A 75 7.11 -11.33 4.47
CA VAL A 75 5.86 -10.91 5.14
C VAL A 75 4.99 -12.09 5.57
N LEU A 76 5.13 -13.24 4.91
CA LEU A 76 4.40 -14.47 5.24
C LEU A 76 4.78 -15.03 6.62
N GLU A 77 5.95 -14.70 7.16
CA GLU A 77 6.36 -15.11 8.52
C GLU A 77 5.39 -14.56 9.58
N TYR A 78 4.80 -13.40 9.33
CA TYR A 78 3.84 -12.75 10.24
C TYR A 78 2.39 -13.19 10.01
N THR A 79 2.07 -13.64 8.81
CA THR A 79 0.67 -13.77 8.37
C THR A 79 0.21 -15.21 8.17
N SER A 80 1.13 -16.15 7.85
CA SER A 80 0.77 -17.50 7.39
C SER A 80 0.10 -18.37 8.45
N THR A 81 0.38 -18.15 9.74
CA THR A 81 -0.18 -18.93 10.85
C THR A 81 -1.31 -18.21 11.59
N SER A 82 -1.56 -16.95 11.27
CA SER A 82 -2.59 -16.15 11.92
C SER A 82 -3.96 -16.34 11.26
N THR A 83 -5.00 -16.11 12.06
CA THR A 83 -6.39 -16.09 11.58
C THR A 83 -6.94 -14.68 11.41
N ASP A 84 -6.10 -13.64 11.56
CA ASP A 84 -6.52 -12.25 11.38
C ASP A 84 -7.07 -12.01 9.96
N ASP A 85 -7.92 -11.00 9.83
CA ASP A 85 -8.59 -10.70 8.56
C ASP A 85 -7.65 -9.93 7.61
N VAL A 86 -6.85 -9.03 8.18
CA VAL A 86 -5.90 -8.19 7.44
C VAL A 86 -4.75 -7.80 8.36
N PHE A 87 -3.55 -7.65 7.78
CA PHE A 87 -2.36 -7.18 8.48
C PHE A 87 -1.92 -5.84 7.89
N VAL A 88 -1.55 -4.92 8.77
CA VAL A 88 -1.10 -3.57 8.43
C VAL A 88 0.01 -3.12 9.37
N VAL A 89 0.81 -2.14 8.96
CA VAL A 89 1.61 -1.39 9.92
C VAL A 89 0.70 -0.38 10.61
N LYS A 90 0.55 -0.53 11.94
CA LYS A 90 -0.33 0.32 12.76
C LYS A 90 0.36 1.66 13.08
N HIS A 91 0.42 2.53 12.08
CA HIS A 91 1.00 3.85 12.25
C HIS A 91 0.29 4.65 13.34
N ASN A 92 1.08 5.18 14.27
CA ASN A 92 0.61 6.09 15.32
C ASN A 92 1.47 7.35 15.28
N TYR A 93 1.08 8.33 14.48
CA TYR A 93 1.81 9.58 14.32
C TYR A 93 0.86 10.74 13.98
N THR A 94 1.32 11.95 14.28
CA THR A 94 0.65 13.16 13.80
C THR A 94 1.39 13.60 12.54
N PRO A 95 0.71 13.65 11.36
CA PRO A 95 1.35 14.11 10.14
C PRO A 95 1.96 15.48 10.30
N LYS A 96 3.15 15.69 9.74
CA LYS A 96 3.75 17.02 9.66
C LYS A 96 2.83 17.94 8.88
N GLU A 97 2.63 19.16 9.36
CA GLU A 97 1.88 20.18 8.63
C GLU A 97 2.55 20.45 7.28
N GLY A 98 1.80 20.39 6.20
CA GLY A 98 2.31 20.64 4.87
C GLY A 98 1.37 20.19 3.76
N LYS A 99 1.72 20.56 2.54
CA LYS A 99 1.05 20.07 1.34
C LYS A 99 1.82 18.88 0.80
N LYS A 100 1.11 17.81 0.50
CA LYS A 100 1.62 16.70 -0.31
C LYS A 100 1.88 17.16 -1.74
N PHE A 101 2.65 16.36 -2.51
CA PHE A 101 2.75 16.52 -3.96
C PHE A 101 1.35 16.75 -4.58
N LEU A 102 1.24 17.66 -5.52
CA LEU A 102 -0.01 18.16 -6.12
C LEU A 102 -0.90 19.02 -5.21
N GLY A 103 -0.38 19.52 -4.07
CA GLY A 103 -1.09 20.47 -3.22
C GLY A 103 -2.22 19.88 -2.37
N ASN A 104 -2.32 18.57 -2.27
CA ASN A 104 -3.31 17.90 -1.44
C ASN A 104 -3.09 18.20 0.04
N ILE A 105 -4.16 18.59 0.75
CA ILE A 105 -4.13 18.86 2.18
C ILE A 105 -4.01 17.54 2.95
N GLN A 106 -3.10 17.48 3.92
CA GLN A 106 -3.02 16.36 4.84
C GLN A 106 -4.14 16.47 5.89
N HIS A 107 -5.01 15.47 5.94
CA HIS A 107 -6.00 15.34 7.01
C HIS A 107 -5.51 14.36 8.07
N VAL A 108 -5.73 14.70 9.35
CA VAL A 108 -5.53 13.79 10.48
C VAL A 108 -6.82 12.99 10.68
N TYR A 109 -6.74 11.67 10.63
CA TYR A 109 -7.85 10.76 10.92
C TYR A 109 -7.31 9.46 11.52
N PRO A 110 -8.13 8.73 12.30
CA PRO A 110 -7.72 7.44 12.87
C PRO A 110 -7.25 6.45 11.81
N LYS A 111 -6.24 5.64 12.14
CA LYS A 111 -5.67 4.61 11.24
C LYS A 111 -5.11 5.16 9.92
N LYS A 112 -4.61 6.41 9.94
CA LYS A 112 -4.00 7.04 8.75
C LYS A 112 -2.82 6.22 8.26
N ASN A 113 -2.73 6.04 6.93
CA ASN A 113 -1.72 5.24 6.21
C ASN A 113 -1.72 3.73 6.50
N TRP A 114 -2.59 3.22 7.36
CA TRP A 114 -2.70 1.78 7.55
C TRP A 114 -3.06 1.04 6.26
N SER A 115 -3.92 1.63 5.44
CA SER A 115 -4.38 1.04 4.18
C SER A 115 -3.43 1.23 3.00
N SER A 116 -2.25 1.82 3.19
CA SER A 116 -1.26 1.97 2.13
C SER A 116 -0.49 0.67 1.84
N MET A 117 -0.38 -0.20 2.86
CA MET A 117 0.09 -1.58 2.75
C MET A 117 -0.84 -2.48 3.54
N MET A 118 -1.39 -3.50 2.89
CA MET A 118 -2.34 -4.43 3.51
C MET A 118 -2.06 -5.85 3.02
N VAL A 119 -1.86 -6.80 3.95
CA VAL A 119 -1.87 -8.23 3.64
C VAL A 119 -3.23 -8.80 4.03
N PHE A 120 -4.03 -9.19 3.05
CA PHE A 120 -5.35 -9.73 3.26
C PHE A 120 -5.32 -11.25 3.42
N ASN A 121 -6.01 -11.76 4.43
CA ASN A 121 -6.43 -13.14 4.49
C ASN A 121 -7.74 -13.28 3.69
N ASN A 122 -7.64 -13.63 2.43
CA ASN A 122 -8.79 -13.66 1.52
C ASN A 122 -9.86 -14.69 1.89
N PHE A 123 -9.53 -15.69 2.72
CA PHE A 123 -10.50 -16.65 3.25
C PHE A 123 -11.37 -16.05 4.36
N ALA A 124 -10.92 -14.97 5.00
CA ALA A 124 -11.67 -14.35 6.09
C ALA A 124 -13.01 -13.80 5.61
N GLN A 125 -14.05 -13.99 6.43
CA GLN A 125 -15.40 -13.52 6.10
C GLN A 125 -15.45 -11.98 5.97
N ALA A 126 -14.63 -11.27 6.72
CA ALA A 126 -14.52 -9.81 6.63
C ALA A 126 -14.01 -9.37 5.25
N CYS A 127 -13.00 -10.03 4.69
CA CYS A 127 -12.50 -9.76 3.34
C CYS A 127 -13.56 -10.01 2.26
N ARG A 128 -14.43 -11.02 2.45
CA ARG A 128 -15.54 -11.32 1.53
C ARG A 128 -16.62 -10.24 1.51
N ARG A 129 -16.69 -9.35 2.51
CA ARG A 129 -17.59 -8.19 2.51
C ARG A 129 -17.11 -7.09 1.56
N LEU A 130 -15.84 -7.08 1.18
CA LEU A 130 -15.25 -6.10 0.27
C LEU A 130 -15.58 -6.44 -1.19
N THR A 131 -16.87 -6.44 -1.51
CA THR A 131 -17.39 -6.63 -2.87
C THR A 131 -17.30 -5.31 -3.66
N PRO A 132 -17.33 -5.34 -5.01
CA PRO A 132 -17.41 -4.12 -5.81
C PRO A 132 -18.57 -3.20 -5.39
N GLU A 133 -19.73 -3.76 -5.05
CA GLU A 133 -20.88 -2.98 -4.57
C GLU A 133 -20.55 -2.24 -3.27
N VAL A 134 -19.99 -2.93 -2.27
CA VAL A 134 -19.60 -2.31 -0.99
C VAL A 134 -18.51 -1.27 -1.19
N VAL A 135 -17.49 -1.56 -1.98
CA VAL A 135 -16.40 -0.61 -2.25
C VAL A 135 -16.92 0.62 -2.98
N ASN A 136 -17.91 0.51 -3.85
CA ASN A 136 -18.51 1.63 -4.56
C ASN A 136 -19.42 2.51 -3.69
N THR A 137 -20.03 1.95 -2.63
CA THR A 137 -21.09 2.65 -1.88
C THR A 137 -20.72 3.01 -0.43
N ALA A 138 -19.79 2.26 0.17
CA ALA A 138 -19.38 2.48 1.55
C ALA A 138 -18.65 3.81 1.74
N SER A 139 -18.74 4.40 2.93
CA SER A 139 -18.01 5.62 3.26
C SER A 139 -16.49 5.41 3.26
N GLY A 140 -15.72 6.47 3.00
CA GLY A 140 -14.28 6.44 3.15
C GLY A 140 -13.85 6.04 4.57
N LYS A 141 -14.64 6.46 5.57
CA LYS A 141 -14.45 6.04 6.97
C LYS A 141 -14.58 4.53 7.14
N TYR A 142 -15.67 3.93 6.64
CA TYR A 142 -15.89 2.49 6.70
C TYR A 142 -14.72 1.69 6.10
N LEU A 143 -14.21 2.15 4.95
CA LEU A 143 -13.12 1.47 4.26
C LEU A 143 -11.76 1.71 4.95
N HIS A 144 -11.33 2.97 5.11
CA HIS A 144 -9.99 3.29 5.61
C HIS A 144 -9.81 3.13 7.13
N GLN A 145 -10.90 3.13 7.91
CA GLN A 145 -10.85 2.80 9.33
C GLN A 145 -11.16 1.33 9.62
N PHE A 146 -11.25 0.50 8.55
CA PHE A 146 -11.42 -0.96 8.64
C PHE A 146 -12.69 -1.38 9.39
N GLU A 147 -13.79 -0.60 9.31
CA GLU A 147 -15.07 -0.94 9.96
C GLU A 147 -15.73 -2.20 9.36
N TRP A 148 -15.18 -2.73 8.25
CA TRP A 148 -15.55 -4.00 7.66
C TRP A 148 -14.96 -5.22 8.39
N SER A 149 -14.01 -5.00 9.30
CA SER A 149 -13.42 -5.98 10.23
C SER A 149 -13.57 -5.49 11.67
N SER A 150 -13.15 -6.27 12.65
CA SER A 150 -13.01 -5.81 14.04
C SER A 150 -11.56 -5.48 14.37
N ASP A 151 -11.32 -4.58 15.32
CA ASP A 151 -9.97 -4.11 15.65
C ASP A 151 -9.07 -5.26 16.15
N GLU A 152 -9.64 -6.26 16.81
CA GLU A 152 -8.96 -7.46 17.32
C GLU A 152 -8.53 -8.40 16.17
N ARG A 153 -9.11 -8.24 14.99
CA ARG A 153 -8.86 -9.04 13.80
C ARG A 153 -7.97 -8.32 12.78
N ILE A 154 -7.47 -7.14 13.14
CA ILE A 154 -6.46 -6.41 12.36
C ILE A 154 -5.10 -6.73 12.96
N GLY A 155 -4.36 -7.63 12.33
CA GLY A 155 -2.99 -7.98 12.70
C GLY A 155 -2.02 -6.83 12.48
N GLU A 156 -0.89 -6.88 13.16
CA GLU A 156 0.15 -5.85 13.10
C GLU A 156 1.40 -6.37 12.42
N LEU A 157 1.94 -5.60 11.49
CA LEU A 157 3.25 -5.78 10.91
C LEU A 157 4.24 -4.82 11.58
N PRO A 158 5.51 -5.22 11.73
CA PRO A 158 6.57 -4.34 12.20
C PRO A 158 6.70 -3.07 11.33
N PRO A 159 7.13 -1.93 11.92
CA PRO A 159 7.16 -0.62 11.24
C PRO A 159 8.08 -0.56 10.01
N GLU A 160 9.10 -1.41 9.93
CA GLU A 160 9.99 -1.51 8.77
C GLU A 160 9.27 -1.96 7.48
N TRP A 161 8.09 -2.58 7.59
CA TRP A 161 7.28 -2.99 6.45
C TRP A 161 6.52 -1.86 5.77
N ASN A 162 6.48 -0.67 6.36
CA ASN A 162 5.87 0.52 5.73
C ASN A 162 6.48 1.79 6.32
N HIS A 163 7.78 1.99 6.06
CA HIS A 163 8.51 3.16 6.56
C HIS A 163 8.10 4.43 5.80
N LEU A 164 7.49 5.39 6.51
CA LEU A 164 6.99 6.63 5.92
C LEU A 164 8.10 7.68 5.85
N VAL A 165 8.67 7.87 4.66
CA VAL A 165 9.73 8.85 4.41
C VAL A 165 9.26 10.26 4.75
N GLY A 166 10.08 10.99 5.51
CA GLY A 166 9.81 12.35 5.94
C GLY A 166 8.84 12.50 7.11
N GLU A 167 8.07 11.46 7.43
CA GLU A 167 7.16 11.45 8.60
C GLU A 167 7.85 10.87 9.84
N TYR A 168 8.67 9.85 9.68
CA TYR A 168 9.46 9.22 10.73
C TYR A 168 10.94 9.65 10.69
N ALA A 169 11.68 9.34 11.74
CA ALA A 169 13.13 9.40 11.72
C ALA A 169 13.68 8.34 10.73
N PRO A 170 14.85 8.58 10.10
CA PRO A 170 15.46 7.62 9.20
C PRO A 170 15.60 6.24 9.81
N ASN A 171 15.24 5.20 9.03
CA ASN A 171 15.32 3.82 9.45
C ASN A 171 16.12 2.98 8.44
N PRO A 172 17.39 2.66 8.70
CA PRO A 172 18.22 1.88 7.79
C PRO A 172 17.73 0.43 7.61
N ASP A 173 16.89 -0.07 8.52
CA ASP A 173 16.33 -1.42 8.48
C ASP A 173 14.97 -1.49 7.74
N ALA A 174 14.56 -0.39 7.09
CA ALA A 174 13.31 -0.36 6.33
C ALA A 174 13.29 -1.45 5.25
N LYS A 175 12.23 -2.25 5.24
CA LYS A 175 11.96 -3.29 4.24
C LYS A 175 11.13 -2.76 3.07
N ILE A 176 10.11 -1.99 3.38
CA ILE A 176 9.29 -1.26 2.41
C ILE A 176 9.35 0.23 2.75
N VAL A 177 9.85 1.00 1.82
CA VAL A 177 9.94 2.48 1.91
C VAL A 177 8.73 3.08 1.22
N HIS A 178 8.06 4.04 1.85
CA HIS A 178 6.85 4.68 1.35
C HIS A 178 7.03 6.20 1.25
N TYR A 179 7.04 6.73 0.04
CA TYR A 179 7.23 8.14 -0.28
C TYR A 179 5.90 8.91 -0.26
N THR A 180 5.26 8.96 0.91
CA THR A 180 3.90 9.53 1.07
C THR A 180 3.75 10.98 0.63
N LEU A 181 4.85 11.74 0.57
CA LEU A 181 4.86 13.14 0.18
C LEU A 181 5.12 13.33 -1.33
N GLY A 182 5.82 12.37 -1.94
CA GLY A 182 6.19 12.36 -3.36
C GLY A 182 7.41 11.47 -3.60
N THR A 183 7.43 10.74 -4.71
CA THR A 183 8.55 9.86 -5.07
C THR A 183 9.78 10.65 -5.53
N PRO A 184 10.99 10.10 -5.46
CA PRO A 184 12.24 10.79 -5.86
C PRO A 184 12.28 11.29 -7.30
N CYS A 185 11.41 10.78 -8.19
CA CYS A 185 11.35 11.26 -9.58
C CYS A 185 10.66 12.62 -9.75
N PHE A 186 10.10 13.20 -8.71
CA PHE A 186 9.47 14.51 -8.78
C PHE A 186 10.41 15.61 -8.29
N ALA A 187 10.33 16.77 -8.93
CA ALA A 187 11.12 17.93 -8.57
C ALA A 187 10.90 18.31 -7.10
N GLY A 188 12.02 18.46 -6.36
CA GLY A 188 12.02 18.78 -4.94
C GLY A 188 11.95 17.57 -4.00
N TYR A 189 11.99 16.35 -4.53
CA TYR A 189 12.00 15.10 -3.76
C TYR A 189 13.21 14.20 -4.07
N GLU A 190 14.17 14.70 -4.86
CA GLU A 190 15.30 13.93 -5.37
C GLU A 190 16.31 13.52 -4.28
N ASP A 191 16.40 14.29 -3.19
CA ASP A 191 17.41 14.13 -2.13
C ASP A 191 16.83 13.57 -0.82
N GLN A 192 15.62 13.00 -0.86
CA GLN A 192 15.01 12.43 0.35
C GLN A 192 15.63 11.08 0.73
N GLU A 193 15.27 10.59 1.90
CA GLU A 193 15.71 9.28 2.40
C GLU A 193 15.43 8.18 1.38
N PHE A 194 16.38 7.26 1.15
CA PHE A 194 16.33 6.19 0.15
C PHE A 194 16.16 6.64 -1.31
N ALA A 195 16.38 7.91 -1.64
CA ALA A 195 16.34 8.37 -3.03
C ALA A 195 17.43 7.73 -3.88
N THR A 196 18.63 7.54 -3.33
CA THR A 196 19.74 6.84 -4.00
C THR A 196 19.35 5.42 -4.40
N GLU A 197 18.75 4.67 -3.48
CA GLU A 197 18.28 3.29 -3.71
C GLU A 197 17.17 3.27 -4.76
N TRP A 198 16.25 4.23 -4.72
CA TRP A 198 15.17 4.36 -5.70
C TRP A 198 15.71 4.63 -7.11
N PHE A 199 16.65 5.57 -7.26
CA PHE A 199 17.27 5.85 -8.55
C PHE A 199 18.11 4.66 -9.05
N ALA A 200 18.88 4.01 -8.18
CA ALA A 200 19.62 2.81 -8.53
C ALA A 200 18.70 1.67 -9.02
N GLU A 201 17.52 1.51 -8.39
CA GLU A 201 16.52 0.53 -8.82
C GLU A 201 15.94 0.88 -10.19
N ARG A 202 15.65 2.16 -10.40
CA ARG A 202 15.17 2.65 -11.72
C ARG A 202 16.19 2.39 -12.82
N GLU A 203 17.47 2.66 -12.58
CA GLU A 203 18.52 2.41 -13.58
C GLU A 203 18.67 0.91 -13.87
N ARG A 204 18.61 0.04 -12.86
CA ARG A 204 18.61 -1.42 -13.07
C ARG A 204 17.42 -1.87 -13.93
N MET A 205 16.22 -1.36 -13.64
CA MET A 205 15.01 -1.64 -14.41
C MET A 205 15.18 -1.26 -15.88
N LEU A 206 15.73 -0.06 -16.16
CA LEU A 206 15.92 0.43 -17.53
C LEU A 206 17.05 -0.27 -18.29
N ALA A 207 18.01 -0.89 -17.58
CA ALA A 207 19.10 -1.62 -18.22
C ALA A 207 18.71 -3.03 -18.69
N HIS A 208 17.53 -3.52 -18.31
CA HIS A 208 17.01 -4.84 -18.68
C HIS A 208 15.94 -4.79 -19.78
N ASP A 209 15.57 -3.59 -20.25
CA ASP A 209 14.77 -3.40 -21.46
C ASP A 209 15.67 -3.33 -22.72
#